data_9c4ebd3c612ecab497b2d26f173fff7d
#
_entry.id   9c4ebd3c612ecab497b2d26f173fff7d
#
_cell.length_a   1.000
_cell.length_b   1.000
_cell.length_c   1.000
_cell.angle_alpha   90.00
_cell.angle_beta   90.00
_cell.angle_gamma   90.00
#
_symmetry.space_group_name_H-M   'P 1'
#
loop_
_entity.id
_entity.type
_entity.pdbx_description
1 polymer ?
#
loop_
_entity_poly.entity_id
_entity_poly.type
_entity_poly.pdbx_seq_one_letter_code
_entity_poly.pdbx_strand_id
1 'polypeptide(L)'
;MKISFYILFITFFFINIVSANENDYYLILKNDKVNVRYGPGFNYQIKYIYKKKNLPIKVIDTKENFRRLIDFKKNSGWIHISQLKKGKSVILLKDQILFKKPTKYSKPILKIAKGRLLLVKKCKKKWCKVKTKNYLGWIKTNNIWGKY
;
A
#
# COMPACT_ATOMS: atom_id res chain seq x y z
N MET A 1 54.96 39.57 -24.38
CA MET A 1 54.46 38.18 -24.16
C MET A 1 53.36 38.25 -23.09
N LYS A 2 52.10 38.25 -23.49
CA LYS A 2 50.92 38.35 -22.57
C LYS A 2 50.39 36.95 -22.36
N ILE A 3 50.52 36.44 -21.13
CA ILE A 3 49.95 35.14 -20.73
C ILE A 3 48.53 35.43 -20.22
N SER A 4 47.55 34.97 -21.00
CA SER A 4 46.14 35.09 -20.68
C SER A 4 45.77 33.92 -19.75
N PHE A 5 45.40 34.19 -18.51
CA PHE A 5 44.91 33.21 -17.54
C PHE A 5 43.42 32.97 -17.83
N TYR A 6 43.08 31.84 -18.42
CA TYR A 6 41.69 31.38 -18.46
C TYR A 6 41.36 30.72 -17.12
N ILE A 7 40.60 31.43 -16.29
CA ILE A 7 39.98 30.85 -15.07
C ILE A 7 38.79 29.99 -15.53
N LEU A 8 38.95 28.69 -15.50
CA LEU A 8 37.91 27.71 -15.77
C LEU A 8 36.98 27.66 -14.52
N PHE A 9 35.81 28.31 -14.61
CA PHE A 9 34.80 28.30 -13.56
C PHE A 9 34.05 26.96 -13.64
N ILE A 10 34.51 25.96 -12.89
CA ILE A 10 33.82 24.68 -12.74
C ILE A 10 32.64 24.92 -11.79
N THR A 11 31.46 25.15 -12.33
CA THR A 11 30.22 25.15 -11.56
C THR A 11 29.89 23.71 -11.14
N PHE A 12 30.18 23.39 -9.90
CA PHE A 12 29.79 22.14 -9.28
C PHE A 12 28.26 22.13 -9.09
N PHE A 13 27.56 21.51 -10.02
CA PHE A 13 26.12 21.26 -9.87
C PHE A 13 25.97 20.24 -8.74
N PHE A 14 25.65 20.69 -7.53
CA PHE A 14 25.17 19.83 -6.45
C PHE A 14 23.83 19.25 -6.85
N ILE A 15 23.82 18.07 -7.41
CA ILE A 15 22.62 17.26 -7.59
C ILE A 15 22.23 16.84 -6.17
N ASN A 16 21.25 17.53 -5.57
CA ASN A 16 20.58 17.09 -4.36
C ASN A 16 19.82 15.81 -4.72
N ILE A 17 20.45 14.66 -4.48
CA ILE A 17 19.77 13.37 -4.50
C ILE A 17 18.82 13.41 -3.32
N VAL A 18 17.55 13.75 -3.57
CA VAL A 18 16.47 13.57 -2.61
C VAL A 18 16.35 12.05 -2.44
N SER A 19 16.99 11.55 -1.40
CA SER A 19 16.80 10.17 -0.95
C SER A 19 15.33 10.02 -0.59
N ALA A 20 14.57 9.37 -1.45
CA ALA A 20 13.21 8.96 -1.14
C ALA A 20 13.31 8.06 0.11
N ASN A 21 12.79 8.55 1.23
CA ASN A 21 12.76 7.81 2.48
C ASN A 21 11.87 6.57 2.25
N GLU A 22 12.48 5.39 2.09
CA GLU A 22 11.82 4.09 1.95
C GLU A 22 11.19 3.63 3.27
N ASN A 23 10.48 4.50 3.97
CA ASN A 23 9.66 4.13 5.12
C ASN A 23 8.20 3.93 4.75
N ASP A 24 7.95 3.57 3.51
CA ASP A 24 6.61 3.19 3.05
C ASP A 24 6.16 1.90 3.74
N TYR A 25 5.11 1.97 4.52
CA TYR A 25 4.57 0.81 5.20
C TYR A 25 3.06 0.72 5.02
N TYR A 26 2.52 -0.49 5.21
CA TYR A 26 1.09 -0.72 5.09
C TYR A 26 0.40 -0.77 6.45
N LEU A 27 -0.75 -0.11 6.53
CA LEU A 27 -1.76 -0.27 7.57
C LEU A 27 -3.07 -0.75 6.94
N ILE A 28 -4.04 -1.10 7.78
CA ILE A 28 -5.38 -1.45 7.34
C ILE A 28 -6.41 -0.56 8.05
N LEU A 29 -7.53 -0.30 7.39
CA LEU A 29 -8.63 0.44 7.99
C LEU A 29 -9.24 -0.34 9.16
N LYS A 30 -9.41 0.33 10.30
CA LYS A 30 -9.95 -0.27 11.51
C LYS A 30 -11.48 -0.39 11.46
N ASN A 31 -12.14 0.61 10.88
CA ASN A 31 -13.58 0.79 10.89
C ASN A 31 -14.20 0.60 9.50
N ASP A 32 -15.52 0.40 9.47
CA ASP A 32 -16.27 0.28 8.22
C ASP A 32 -16.42 1.62 7.48
N LYS A 33 -16.43 2.73 8.23
CA LYS A 33 -16.40 4.10 7.69
C LYS A 33 -15.17 4.81 8.19
N VAL A 34 -14.36 5.37 7.29
CA VAL A 34 -13.12 6.08 7.60
C VAL A 34 -13.04 7.35 6.77
N ASN A 35 -12.98 8.49 7.45
CA ASN A 35 -12.88 9.78 6.80
C ASN A 35 -11.45 10.03 6.30
N VAL A 36 -11.34 10.40 5.04
CA VAL A 36 -10.09 10.88 4.41
C VAL A 36 -10.22 12.38 4.19
N ARG A 37 -9.21 13.13 4.61
CA ARG A 37 -9.21 14.59 4.58
C ARG A 37 -8.21 15.13 3.57
N TYR A 38 -8.39 16.40 3.19
CA TYR A 38 -7.44 17.09 2.32
C TYR A 38 -6.10 17.39 3.00
N GLY A 39 -6.07 17.52 4.35
CA GLY A 39 -4.87 17.85 5.13
C GLY A 39 -4.80 17.12 6.47
N PRO A 40 -3.68 17.24 7.18
CA PRO A 40 -3.37 16.54 8.42
C PRO A 40 -3.97 17.23 9.65
N GLY A 41 -5.29 17.31 9.75
CA GLY A 41 -5.99 17.93 10.88
C GLY A 41 -7.50 17.77 10.77
N PHE A 42 -8.21 17.89 11.89
CA PHE A 42 -9.68 17.81 11.92
C PHE A 42 -10.37 19.05 11.31
N ASN A 43 -9.67 20.17 11.23
CA ASN A 43 -10.10 21.39 10.57
C ASN A 43 -10.11 21.32 9.04
N TYR A 44 -9.41 20.33 8.45
CA TYR A 44 -9.47 20.11 7.02
C TYR A 44 -10.74 19.36 6.62
N GLN A 45 -11.34 19.77 5.52
CA GLN A 45 -12.56 19.15 4.98
C GLN A 45 -12.33 17.68 4.64
N ILE A 46 -13.41 16.88 4.75
CA ILE A 46 -13.44 15.49 4.31
C ILE A 46 -13.41 15.46 2.78
N LYS A 47 -12.41 14.80 2.23
CA LYS A 47 -12.23 14.62 0.80
C LYS A 47 -13.12 13.50 0.24
N TYR A 48 -13.15 12.37 0.97
CA TYR A 48 -14.01 11.21 0.72
C TYR A 48 -14.04 10.27 1.94
N ILE A 49 -14.89 9.26 1.89
CA ILE A 49 -15.08 8.28 2.97
C ILE A 49 -14.84 6.89 2.42
N TYR A 50 -13.91 6.14 3.02
CA TYR A 50 -13.82 4.70 2.78
C TYR A 50 -14.93 3.95 3.50
N LYS A 51 -15.57 3.01 2.80
CA LYS A 51 -16.62 2.13 3.35
C LYS A 51 -16.18 0.66 3.29
N LYS A 52 -14.95 0.35 3.71
CA LYS A 52 -14.43 -1.01 3.63
C LYS A 52 -13.40 -1.30 4.72
N LYS A 53 -13.84 -1.95 5.80
CA LYS A 53 -12.97 -2.43 6.87
C LYS A 53 -11.85 -3.31 6.34
N ASN A 54 -10.68 -3.25 6.99
CA ASN A 54 -9.47 -3.98 6.65
C ASN A 54 -8.91 -3.66 5.24
N LEU A 55 -9.34 -2.60 4.57
CA LEU A 55 -8.74 -2.16 3.32
C LEU A 55 -7.26 -1.86 3.56
N PRO A 56 -6.32 -2.47 2.81
CA PRO A 56 -4.91 -2.14 2.91
C PRO A 56 -4.65 -0.78 2.28
N ILE A 57 -3.86 0.03 2.96
CA ILE A 57 -3.41 1.33 2.51
C ILE A 57 -1.91 1.46 2.75
N LYS A 58 -1.21 2.09 1.83
CA LYS A 58 0.20 2.41 1.94
C LYS A 58 0.32 3.79 2.57
N VAL A 59 1.07 3.91 3.66
CA VAL A 59 1.39 5.20 4.28
C VAL A 59 2.61 5.75 3.55
N ILE A 60 2.50 6.98 3.08
CA ILE A 60 3.53 7.67 2.30
C ILE A 60 4.06 8.93 2.99
N ASP A 61 3.36 9.39 4.06
CA ASP A 61 3.79 10.54 4.85
C ASP A 61 3.14 10.52 6.24
N THR A 62 3.73 11.24 7.18
CA THR A 62 3.28 11.30 8.58
C THR A 62 3.39 12.72 9.10
N LYS A 63 2.30 13.23 9.68
CA LYS A 63 2.31 14.49 10.40
C LYS A 63 1.47 14.34 11.68
N GLU A 64 2.12 14.45 12.83
CA GLU A 64 1.49 14.28 14.15
C GLU A 64 0.66 12.97 14.22
N ASN A 65 -0.63 13.08 14.54
CA ASN A 65 -1.57 11.96 14.60
C ASN A 65 -2.22 11.61 13.24
N PHE A 66 -1.75 12.19 12.15
CA PHE A 66 -2.27 11.91 10.81
C PHE A 66 -1.27 11.17 9.95
N ARG A 67 -1.78 10.33 9.05
CA ARG A 67 -1.02 9.57 8.05
C ARG A 67 -1.54 9.92 6.67
N ARG A 68 -0.64 10.37 5.80
CA ARG A 68 -0.96 10.48 4.37
C ARG A 68 -0.87 9.10 3.75
N LEU A 69 -1.89 8.73 3.05
CA LEU A 69 -2.01 7.40 2.47
C LEU A 69 -2.18 7.45 0.96
N ILE A 70 -1.93 6.30 0.35
CA ILE A 70 -2.33 6.00 -1.02
C ILE A 70 -2.96 4.61 -1.05
N ASP A 71 -4.06 4.44 -1.82
CA ASP A 71 -4.71 3.15 -2.03
C ASP A 71 -4.30 2.50 -3.36
N PHE A 72 -4.82 1.30 -3.64
CA PHE A 72 -4.55 0.53 -4.86
C PHE A 72 -5.07 1.19 -6.15
N LYS A 73 -5.95 2.20 -6.03
CA LYS A 73 -6.46 3.02 -7.14
C LYS A 73 -5.73 4.36 -7.26
N LYS A 74 -4.67 4.57 -6.47
CA LYS A 74 -3.90 5.82 -6.41
C LYS A 74 -4.65 7.01 -5.77
N ASN A 75 -5.78 6.78 -5.09
CA ASN A 75 -6.39 7.83 -4.30
C ASN A 75 -5.54 8.14 -3.09
N SER A 76 -5.38 9.43 -2.76
CA SER A 76 -4.54 9.89 -1.65
C SER A 76 -5.27 10.92 -0.77
N GLY A 77 -4.89 10.95 0.50
CA GLY A 77 -5.39 11.90 1.49
C GLY A 77 -4.90 11.56 2.89
N TRP A 78 -5.41 12.26 3.89
CA TRP A 78 -4.98 12.14 5.28
C TRP A 78 -6.01 11.45 6.15
N ILE A 79 -5.56 10.48 6.95
CA ILE A 79 -6.40 9.77 7.94
C ILE A 79 -5.78 9.90 9.32
N HIS A 80 -6.62 10.11 10.34
CA HIS A 80 -6.19 10.08 11.74
C HIS A 80 -5.83 8.65 12.16
N ILE A 81 -4.75 8.49 12.92
CA ILE A 81 -4.18 7.19 13.28
C ILE A 81 -5.16 6.28 14.04
N SER A 82 -6.10 6.86 14.80
CA SER A 82 -7.12 6.07 15.53
C SER A 82 -8.03 5.24 14.62
N GLN A 83 -8.12 5.58 13.33
CA GLN A 83 -8.92 4.86 12.34
C GLN A 83 -8.11 3.79 11.59
N LEU A 84 -6.85 3.63 11.95
CA LEU A 84 -5.90 2.71 11.35
C LEU A 84 -5.48 1.64 12.35
N LYS A 85 -5.05 0.49 11.86
CA LYS A 85 -4.44 -0.56 12.68
C LYS A 85 -3.40 -1.37 11.89
N LYS A 86 -2.49 -2.01 12.62
CA LYS A 86 -1.60 -3.03 12.03
C LYS A 86 -2.45 -4.23 11.60
N GLY A 87 -2.09 -4.84 10.48
CA GLY A 87 -2.78 -6.02 9.97
C GLY A 87 -2.23 -6.43 8.60
N LYS A 88 -2.62 -7.61 8.17
CA LYS A 88 -2.21 -8.19 6.88
C LYS A 88 -3.43 -8.43 6.02
N SER A 89 -3.58 -7.67 4.97
CA SER A 89 -4.62 -7.85 3.97
C SER A 89 -4.10 -7.41 2.60
N VAL A 90 -4.72 -7.94 1.56
CA VAL A 90 -4.38 -7.63 0.17
C VAL A 90 -5.62 -7.43 -0.68
N ILE A 91 -5.48 -6.63 -1.73
CA ILE A 91 -6.44 -6.50 -2.83
C ILE A 91 -5.86 -7.22 -4.04
N LEU A 92 -6.67 -8.02 -4.71
CA LEU A 92 -6.30 -8.62 -5.98
C LEU A 92 -6.27 -7.57 -7.09
N LEU A 93 -5.15 -7.45 -7.79
CA LEU A 93 -5.01 -6.58 -8.97
C LEU A 93 -5.41 -7.27 -10.27
N LYS A 94 -5.51 -8.61 -10.25
CA LYS A 94 -6.04 -9.46 -11.33
C LYS A 94 -6.85 -10.60 -10.73
N ASP A 95 -7.67 -11.26 -11.55
CA ASP A 95 -8.35 -12.49 -11.16
C ASP A 95 -7.32 -13.55 -10.77
N GLN A 96 -7.61 -14.31 -9.72
CA GLN A 96 -6.77 -15.42 -9.25
C GLN A 96 -7.61 -16.64 -8.84
N ILE A 97 -7.00 -17.82 -8.91
CA ILE A 97 -7.58 -19.04 -8.38
C ILE A 97 -7.12 -19.23 -6.94
N LEU A 98 -8.06 -19.55 -6.06
CA LEU A 98 -7.80 -20.00 -4.69
C LEU A 98 -7.56 -21.51 -4.70
N PHE A 99 -6.42 -21.95 -4.21
CA PHE A 99 -6.02 -23.36 -4.19
C PHE A 99 -6.06 -23.96 -2.78
N LYS A 100 -6.28 -25.27 -2.67
CA LYS A 100 -6.25 -25.98 -1.39
C LYS A 100 -4.84 -26.04 -0.78
N LYS A 101 -3.79 -26.14 -1.60
CA LYS A 101 -2.36 -26.19 -1.21
C LYS A 101 -1.55 -25.11 -1.96
N PRO A 102 -0.35 -24.71 -1.49
CA PRO A 102 0.48 -23.68 -2.13
C PRO A 102 1.24 -24.25 -3.36
N THR A 103 0.51 -24.73 -4.33
CA THR A 103 1.02 -25.23 -5.61
C THR A 103 -0.04 -25.09 -6.70
N LYS A 104 0.40 -24.88 -7.95
CA LYS A 104 -0.49 -24.80 -9.12
C LYS A 104 -1.16 -26.13 -9.48
N TYR A 105 -0.61 -27.23 -9.00
CA TYR A 105 -1.16 -28.59 -9.20
C TYR A 105 -2.19 -28.98 -8.13
N SER A 106 -2.45 -28.13 -7.18
CA SER A 106 -3.45 -28.38 -6.14
C SER A 106 -4.87 -28.19 -6.67
N LYS A 107 -5.83 -28.87 -6.02
CA LYS A 107 -7.26 -28.70 -6.30
C LYS A 107 -7.65 -27.21 -6.19
N PRO A 108 -8.24 -26.61 -7.23
CA PRO A 108 -8.81 -25.26 -7.15
C PRO A 108 -10.07 -25.30 -6.26
N ILE A 109 -10.25 -24.25 -5.47
CA ILE A 109 -11.44 -24.07 -4.63
C ILE A 109 -12.45 -23.18 -5.35
N LEU A 110 -12.00 -21.99 -5.80
CA LEU A 110 -12.82 -21.05 -6.56
C LEU A 110 -11.94 -20.02 -7.28
N LYS A 111 -12.51 -19.32 -8.24
CA LYS A 111 -11.93 -18.15 -8.88
C LYS A 111 -12.34 -16.90 -8.11
N ILE A 112 -11.37 -16.06 -7.78
CA ILE A 112 -11.57 -14.78 -7.07
C ILE A 112 -11.32 -13.65 -8.06
N ALA A 113 -12.31 -12.77 -8.19
CA ALA A 113 -12.23 -11.64 -9.10
C ALA A 113 -11.28 -10.53 -8.59
N LYS A 114 -10.70 -9.80 -9.52
CA LYS A 114 -9.99 -8.54 -9.29
C LYS A 114 -10.76 -7.61 -8.33
N GLY A 115 -10.06 -6.84 -7.51
CA GLY A 115 -10.63 -5.90 -6.54
C GLY A 115 -11.14 -6.54 -5.25
N ARG A 116 -11.11 -7.86 -5.12
CA ARG A 116 -11.50 -8.56 -3.90
C ARG A 116 -10.45 -8.36 -2.80
N LEU A 117 -10.92 -7.98 -1.60
CA LEU A 117 -10.13 -7.91 -0.39
C LEU A 117 -10.00 -9.30 0.24
N LEU A 118 -8.78 -9.68 0.59
CA LEU A 118 -8.43 -10.95 1.22
C LEU A 118 -7.65 -10.69 2.50
N LEU A 119 -8.01 -11.39 3.59
CA LEU A 119 -7.26 -11.36 4.84
C LEU A 119 -6.13 -12.39 4.79
N VAL A 120 -4.90 -11.96 4.97
CA VAL A 120 -3.73 -12.84 4.92
C VAL A 120 -3.54 -13.50 6.28
N LYS A 121 -3.41 -14.83 6.29
CA LYS A 121 -3.13 -15.65 7.47
C LYS A 121 -1.64 -15.95 7.63
N LYS A 122 -1.02 -16.44 6.55
CA LYS A 122 0.43 -16.71 6.48
C LYS A 122 0.89 -16.77 5.04
N CYS A 123 2.19 -16.53 4.83
CA CYS A 123 2.81 -16.68 3.52
C CYS A 123 3.97 -17.66 3.58
N LYS A 124 4.19 -18.39 2.49
CA LYS A 124 5.32 -19.31 2.29
C LYS A 124 5.81 -19.15 0.85
N LYS A 125 7.04 -18.68 0.67
CA LYS A 125 7.62 -18.38 -0.66
C LYS A 125 6.67 -17.45 -1.46
N LYS A 126 6.29 -17.85 -2.67
CA LYS A 126 5.41 -17.09 -3.59
C LYS A 126 3.90 -17.35 -3.38
N TRP A 127 3.50 -17.85 -2.21
CA TRP A 127 2.12 -18.20 -1.88
C TRP A 127 1.70 -17.61 -0.55
N CYS A 128 0.46 -17.12 -0.48
CA CYS A 128 -0.16 -16.69 0.79
C CYS A 128 -1.46 -17.43 1.04
N LYS A 129 -1.63 -17.95 2.26
CA LYS A 129 -2.91 -18.46 2.76
C LYS A 129 -3.78 -17.30 3.13
N VAL A 130 -4.94 -17.20 2.51
CA VAL A 130 -5.86 -16.07 2.65
C VAL A 130 -7.26 -16.55 2.99
N LYS A 131 -8.01 -15.67 3.68
CA LYS A 131 -9.44 -15.86 3.97
C LYS A 131 -10.25 -14.82 3.19
N THR A 132 -11.31 -15.26 2.53
CA THR A 132 -12.33 -14.41 1.92
C THR A 132 -13.71 -15.00 2.19
N LYS A 133 -14.61 -14.23 2.81
CA LYS A 133 -15.90 -14.77 3.30
C LYS A 133 -15.67 -16.08 4.09
N ASN A 134 -16.28 -17.17 3.65
CA ASN A 134 -16.20 -18.51 4.27
C ASN A 134 -15.08 -19.39 3.69
N TYR A 135 -14.32 -18.89 2.69
CA TYR A 135 -13.28 -19.68 2.03
C TYR A 135 -11.91 -19.39 2.59
N LEU A 136 -11.11 -20.44 2.74
CA LEU A 136 -9.72 -20.41 3.17
C LEU A 136 -8.87 -21.20 2.18
N GLY A 137 -7.82 -20.61 1.65
CA GLY A 137 -6.94 -21.28 0.69
C GLY A 137 -5.72 -20.45 0.34
N TRP A 138 -5.03 -20.85 -0.72
CA TRP A 138 -3.76 -20.27 -1.13
C TRP A 138 -3.87 -19.55 -2.46
N ILE A 139 -3.30 -18.34 -2.53
CA ILE A 139 -3.13 -17.55 -3.75
C ILE A 139 -1.64 -17.30 -4.00
N LYS A 140 -1.28 -16.96 -5.24
CA LYS A 140 0.07 -16.46 -5.56
C LYS A 140 0.22 -15.02 -5.08
N THR A 141 1.48 -14.63 -4.75
CA THR A 141 1.81 -13.26 -4.29
C THR A 141 1.98 -12.25 -5.43
N ASN A 142 1.91 -12.69 -6.68
CA ASN A 142 1.91 -11.78 -7.81
C ASN A 142 0.55 -11.11 -8.01
N ASN A 143 0.55 -9.87 -8.53
CA ASN A 143 -0.67 -9.09 -8.79
C ASN A 143 -1.57 -8.88 -7.56
N ILE A 144 -0.96 -8.58 -6.43
CA ILE A 144 -1.66 -8.18 -5.19
C ILE A 144 -1.12 -6.84 -4.69
N TRP A 145 -1.98 -6.09 -4.01
CA TRP A 145 -1.66 -4.84 -3.33
C TRP A 145 -1.90 -5.00 -1.83
N GLY A 146 -0.95 -4.62 -0.99
CA GLY A 146 -1.07 -4.67 0.47
C GLY A 146 0.08 -5.40 1.13
N LYS A 147 -0.05 -5.63 2.45
CA LYS A 147 0.94 -6.34 3.25
C LYS A 147 0.57 -7.82 3.41
N TYR A 148 1.55 -8.68 3.24
CA TYR A 148 1.46 -10.12 3.38
C TYR A 148 2.67 -10.71 4.10
#